data_3a36ab8c7aab61697b7424647205e3a4
#
_entry.id   3a36ab8c7aab61697b7424647205e3a4
#
_cell.length_a   1.000
_cell.length_b   1.000
_cell.length_c   1.000
_cell.angle_alpha   90.00
_cell.angle_beta   90.00
_cell.angle_gamma   90.00
#
_symmetry.space_group_name_H-M   'P 1'
#
loop_
_entity.id
_entity.type
_entity.pdbx_description
1 polymer ?
#
loop_
_entity_poly.entity_id
_entity_poly.type
_entity_poly.pdbx_seq_one_letter_code
_entity_poly.pdbx_strand_id
1 'polypeptide(L)'
;KDAETNLMLGEHHVLVLAADPSEPRPGMGGIDMAFVVTVVDGDIKNMTAVYPGGMAHPTAAAPPELQAQGVQALLLHDSFWYNNTAQNAKLAQEIVEYNTGLHSDAVVVFTPQAVDAMIASVGGVYIEGVGTVKGNSIEFLRDEQALGNTRGASVESLMKPLWAAYKDPNKKMALMQAVATQYLEGNIVVEPRELFVQFALANGI
;
A
#
# COMPACT_ATOMS: atom_id res chain seq x y z
N LYS A 1 -14.32 -17.77 17.04
CA LYS A 1 -12.94 -17.67 16.49
C LYS A 1 -13.14 -17.51 14.99
N ASP A 2 -12.98 -16.30 14.51
CA ASP A 2 -12.95 -16.04 13.08
C ASP A 2 -11.75 -16.80 12.50
N ALA A 3 -11.93 -17.44 11.33
CA ALA A 3 -10.84 -18.14 10.68
C ALA A 3 -9.73 -17.10 10.39
N GLU A 4 -8.51 -17.37 10.84
CA GLU A 4 -7.39 -16.47 10.58
C GLU A 4 -7.22 -16.33 9.06
N THR A 5 -7.25 -15.08 8.56
CA THR A 5 -7.01 -14.80 7.15
C THR A 5 -5.62 -15.28 6.77
N ASN A 6 -5.51 -16.12 5.73
CA ASN A 6 -4.25 -16.60 5.19
C ASN A 6 -4.18 -16.30 3.70
N LEU A 7 -3.43 -15.29 3.31
CA LEU A 7 -3.29 -14.84 1.92
C LEU A 7 -2.70 -15.89 0.97
N MET A 8 -2.08 -16.93 1.52
CA MET A 8 -1.52 -18.04 0.73
C MET A 8 -2.55 -19.12 0.38
N LEU A 9 -3.79 -19.01 0.87
CA LEU A 9 -4.86 -19.97 0.67
C LEU A 9 -6.17 -19.27 0.33
N GLY A 10 -6.75 -19.63 -0.82
CA GLY A 10 -8.03 -19.10 -1.28
C GLY A 10 -7.94 -17.69 -1.86
N GLU A 11 -9.10 -17.07 -2.07
CA GLU A 11 -9.21 -15.71 -2.60
C GLU A 11 -9.36 -14.70 -1.48
N HIS A 12 -8.56 -13.64 -1.53
CA HIS A 12 -8.57 -12.53 -0.61
C HIS A 12 -8.45 -11.20 -1.35
N HIS A 13 -8.94 -10.13 -0.70
CA HIS A 13 -8.82 -8.77 -1.18
C HIS A 13 -7.97 -7.97 -0.20
N VAL A 14 -6.91 -7.34 -0.69
CA VAL A 14 -5.98 -6.54 0.11
C VAL A 14 -6.10 -5.08 -0.29
N LEU A 15 -6.42 -4.22 0.68
CA LEU A 15 -6.34 -2.78 0.48
C LEU A 15 -4.89 -2.33 0.63
N VAL A 16 -4.28 -1.91 -0.47
CA VAL A 16 -2.90 -1.43 -0.52
C VAL A 16 -2.91 0.09 -0.59
N LEU A 17 -2.25 0.74 0.36
CA LEU A 17 -2.23 2.19 0.53
C LEU A 17 -0.80 2.71 0.36
N ALA A 18 -0.65 3.76 -0.44
CA ALA A 18 0.60 4.50 -0.57
C ALA A 18 0.55 5.74 0.32
N ALA A 19 1.39 5.78 1.36
CA ALA A 19 1.51 6.90 2.27
C ALA A 19 2.64 7.85 1.86
N ASP A 20 2.42 9.14 2.00
CA ASP A 20 3.43 10.18 1.82
C ASP A 20 3.86 10.76 3.18
N PRO A 21 5.06 10.42 3.69
CA PRO A 21 5.57 10.95 4.95
C PRO A 21 5.90 12.46 4.89
N SER A 22 5.99 13.06 3.71
CA SER A 22 6.18 14.50 3.56
C SER A 22 4.93 15.30 3.95
N GLU A 23 3.78 14.62 3.99
CA GLU A 23 2.52 15.10 4.56
C GLU A 23 2.30 14.44 5.93
N PRO A 24 2.89 14.96 7.02
CA PRO A 24 2.93 14.24 8.28
C PRO A 24 1.54 14.05 8.91
N ARG A 25 1.29 12.82 9.34
CA ARG A 25 0.18 12.41 10.19
C ARG A 25 0.75 11.58 11.34
N PRO A 26 0.16 11.57 12.54
CA PRO A 26 0.68 10.79 13.66
C PRO A 26 0.83 9.28 13.37
N GLY A 27 -0.01 8.73 12.49
CA GLY A 27 0.04 7.31 12.10
C GLY A 27 1.14 7.00 11.10
N MET A 28 1.07 7.56 9.88
CA MET A 28 2.08 7.26 8.84
C MET A 28 2.35 8.42 7.88
N GLY A 29 1.37 9.22 7.56
CA GLY A 29 1.41 10.26 6.53
C GLY A 29 0.10 10.31 5.74
N GLY A 30 -0.03 11.25 4.82
CA GLY A 30 -1.18 11.35 3.94
C GLY A 30 -1.26 10.14 2.98
N ILE A 31 -2.46 9.61 2.77
CA ILE A 31 -2.68 8.53 1.82
C ILE A 31 -2.93 9.11 0.43
N ASP A 32 -1.98 8.94 -0.46
CA ASP A 32 -1.99 9.50 -1.82
C ASP A 32 -2.68 8.61 -2.85
N MET A 33 -2.51 7.30 -2.71
CA MET A 33 -3.11 6.29 -3.58
C MET A 33 -3.57 5.09 -2.79
N ALA A 34 -4.61 4.45 -3.31
CA ALA A 34 -5.13 3.20 -2.81
C ALA A 34 -5.39 2.24 -3.97
N PHE A 35 -5.24 0.95 -3.69
CA PHE A 35 -5.56 -0.14 -4.61
C PHE A 35 -6.27 -1.24 -3.83
N VAL A 36 -7.28 -1.85 -4.44
CA VAL A 36 -7.80 -3.13 -3.97
C VAL A 36 -7.21 -4.22 -4.85
N VAL A 37 -6.43 -5.09 -4.24
CA VAL A 37 -5.68 -6.15 -4.90
C VAL A 37 -6.32 -7.49 -4.59
N THR A 38 -6.71 -8.24 -5.63
CA THR A 38 -7.21 -9.61 -5.48
C THR A 38 -6.04 -10.56 -5.48
N VAL A 39 -5.91 -11.35 -4.42
CA VAL A 39 -4.88 -12.37 -4.22
C VAL A 39 -5.56 -13.74 -4.18
N VAL A 40 -5.10 -14.69 -4.99
CA VAL A 40 -5.59 -16.07 -4.99
C VAL A 40 -4.41 -17.01 -4.78
N ASP A 41 -4.46 -17.77 -3.69
CA ASP A 41 -3.40 -18.69 -3.28
C ASP A 41 -1.98 -18.05 -3.30
N GLY A 42 -1.90 -16.81 -2.79
CA GLY A 42 -0.67 -16.03 -2.75
C GLY A 42 -0.30 -15.30 -4.04
N ASP A 43 -1.07 -15.48 -5.12
CA ASP A 43 -0.82 -14.83 -6.42
C ASP A 43 -1.73 -13.62 -6.63
N ILE A 44 -1.16 -12.48 -7.05
CA ILE A 44 -1.93 -11.30 -7.46
C ILE A 44 -2.64 -11.60 -8.80
N LYS A 45 -3.97 -11.48 -8.80
CA LYS A 45 -4.80 -11.70 -10.00
C LYS A 45 -5.35 -10.41 -10.60
N ASN A 46 -5.65 -9.43 -9.77
CA ASN A 46 -6.19 -8.15 -10.19
C ASN A 46 -5.76 -7.03 -9.26
N MET A 47 -5.72 -5.81 -9.79
CA MET A 47 -5.43 -4.59 -9.05
C MET A 47 -6.38 -3.49 -9.55
N THR A 48 -7.20 -2.95 -8.66
CA THR A 48 -8.14 -1.86 -8.95
C THR A 48 -7.68 -0.61 -8.23
N ALA A 49 -7.34 0.44 -8.97
CA ALA A 49 -6.96 1.74 -8.40
C ALA A 49 -8.17 2.43 -7.78
N VAL A 50 -7.96 3.02 -6.60
CA VAL A 50 -8.93 3.83 -5.87
C VAL A 50 -8.30 5.18 -5.58
N TYR A 51 -8.92 6.25 -6.06
CA TYR A 51 -8.41 7.61 -5.86
C TYR A 51 -8.98 8.20 -4.58
N PRO A 52 -8.14 8.54 -3.57
CA PRO A 52 -8.58 8.92 -2.22
C PRO A 52 -9.36 10.23 -2.13
N GLY A 53 -9.24 11.10 -3.14
CA GLY A 53 -9.75 12.47 -3.09
C GLY A 53 -11.23 12.56 -2.71
N GLY A 54 -11.51 13.19 -1.57
CA GLY A 54 -12.86 13.43 -1.10
C GLY A 54 -13.60 12.23 -0.50
N MET A 55 -13.02 11.04 -0.48
CA MET A 55 -13.66 9.86 0.10
C MET A 55 -13.72 9.95 1.62
N ALA A 56 -14.93 9.84 2.18
CA ALA A 56 -15.20 9.79 3.61
C ALA A 56 -16.32 8.77 3.91
N HIS A 57 -16.39 8.33 5.16
CA HIS A 57 -17.53 7.57 5.66
C HIS A 57 -18.42 8.46 6.53
N PRO A 58 -19.76 8.40 6.42
CA PRO A 58 -20.67 9.31 7.15
C PRO A 58 -20.53 9.30 8.66
N THR A 59 -20.07 8.17 9.23
CA THR A 59 -19.92 8.00 10.69
C THR A 59 -18.49 8.28 11.19
N ALA A 60 -17.54 8.52 10.29
CA ALA A 60 -16.16 8.82 10.66
C ALA A 60 -15.96 10.34 10.76
N ALA A 61 -16.09 10.87 11.99
CA ALA A 61 -15.82 12.28 12.26
C ALA A 61 -14.32 12.56 12.14
N ALA A 62 -13.98 13.75 11.62
CA ALA A 62 -12.60 14.21 11.61
C ALA A 62 -12.08 14.41 13.05
N PRO A 63 -10.76 14.23 13.31
CA PRO A 63 -10.14 14.59 14.57
C PRO A 63 -10.34 16.08 14.90
N PRO A 64 -10.32 16.47 16.20
CA PRO A 64 -10.55 17.85 16.61
C PRO A 64 -9.64 18.88 15.91
N GLU A 65 -8.41 18.51 15.62
CA GLU A 65 -7.43 19.34 14.93
C GLU A 65 -7.84 19.66 13.49
N LEU A 66 -8.44 18.68 12.79
CA LEU A 66 -8.97 18.86 11.44
C LEU A 66 -10.32 19.59 11.47
N GLN A 67 -11.16 19.33 12.49
CA GLN A 67 -12.42 20.04 12.68
C GLN A 67 -12.17 21.56 12.88
N ALA A 68 -11.12 21.93 13.62
CA ALA A 68 -10.71 23.32 13.80
C ALA A 68 -10.30 24.00 12.48
N GLN A 69 -9.93 23.22 11.47
CA GLN A 69 -9.62 23.69 10.12
C GLN A 69 -10.83 23.60 9.16
N GLY A 70 -12.01 23.26 9.67
CA GLY A 70 -13.23 23.18 8.89
C GLY A 70 -13.51 21.80 8.26
N VAL A 71 -12.68 20.80 8.50
CA VAL A 71 -12.90 19.43 8.03
C VAL A 71 -13.82 18.69 8.97
N GLN A 72 -15.00 18.26 8.50
CA GLN A 72 -16.01 17.63 9.36
C GLN A 72 -15.92 16.10 9.39
N ALA A 73 -15.52 15.48 8.28
CA ALA A 73 -15.40 14.03 8.14
C ALA A 73 -13.94 13.63 7.95
N LEU A 74 -13.56 12.45 8.48
CA LEU A 74 -12.25 11.86 8.22
C LEU A 74 -12.21 11.34 6.78
N LEU A 75 -11.30 11.89 5.98
CA LEU A 75 -11.08 11.46 4.61
C LEU A 75 -10.15 10.23 4.56
N LEU A 76 -10.22 9.44 3.49
CA LEU A 76 -9.27 8.35 3.24
C LEU A 76 -7.82 8.87 3.25
N HIS A 77 -7.58 10.06 2.70
CA HIS A 77 -6.28 10.73 2.73
C HIS A 77 -5.71 10.89 4.15
N ASP A 78 -6.58 11.12 5.15
CA ASP A 78 -6.20 11.30 6.55
C ASP A 78 -6.45 10.06 7.42
N SER A 79 -6.77 8.90 6.84
CA SER A 79 -7.19 7.71 7.58
C SER A 79 -6.12 7.15 8.53
N PHE A 80 -4.84 7.39 8.24
CA PHE A 80 -3.72 7.02 9.12
C PHE A 80 -3.33 8.15 10.09
N TRP A 81 -4.34 8.77 10.68
CA TRP A 81 -4.20 9.86 11.64
C TRP A 81 -3.77 9.40 13.03
N TYR A 82 -4.30 8.27 13.51
CA TYR A 82 -4.11 7.84 14.89
C TYR A 82 -2.85 7.01 15.09
N ASN A 83 -2.35 6.95 16.35
CA ASN A 83 -1.25 6.06 16.74
C ASN A 83 -1.66 4.59 16.90
N ASN A 84 -2.84 4.22 16.41
CA ASN A 84 -3.37 2.87 16.44
C ASN A 84 -3.54 2.37 15.00
N THR A 85 -2.62 1.52 14.56
CA THR A 85 -2.60 1.02 13.17
C THR A 85 -3.83 0.20 12.82
N ALA A 86 -4.32 -0.65 13.74
CA ALA A 86 -5.53 -1.46 13.50
C ALA A 86 -6.77 -0.56 13.34
N GLN A 87 -6.90 0.50 14.14
CA GLN A 87 -7.96 1.48 14.00
C GLN A 87 -7.88 2.21 12.65
N ASN A 88 -6.69 2.68 12.27
CA ASN A 88 -6.48 3.37 11.01
C ASN A 88 -6.82 2.48 9.80
N ALA A 89 -6.36 1.23 9.83
CA ALA A 89 -6.65 0.25 8.79
C ALA A 89 -8.15 0.00 8.64
N LYS A 90 -8.86 -0.20 9.76
CA LYS A 90 -10.31 -0.39 9.76
C LYS A 90 -11.04 0.83 9.19
N LEU A 91 -10.66 2.04 9.57
CA LEU A 91 -11.23 3.27 9.01
C LEU A 91 -11.02 3.35 7.50
N ALA A 92 -9.80 3.05 7.02
CA ALA A 92 -9.52 3.04 5.59
C ALA A 92 -10.38 2.02 4.83
N GLN A 93 -10.54 0.80 5.36
CA GLN A 93 -11.40 -0.24 4.78
C GLN A 93 -12.86 0.22 4.72
N GLU A 94 -13.41 0.75 5.81
CA GLU A 94 -14.79 1.23 5.87
C GLU A 94 -15.04 2.39 4.89
N ILE A 95 -14.10 3.33 4.77
CA ILE A 95 -14.20 4.44 3.82
C ILE A 95 -14.20 3.94 2.37
N VAL A 96 -13.26 3.04 2.02
CA VAL A 96 -13.17 2.49 0.66
C VAL A 96 -14.41 1.69 0.31
N GLU A 97 -14.83 0.78 1.19
CA GLU A 97 -16.01 -0.07 0.95
C GLU A 97 -17.29 0.77 0.79
N TYR A 98 -17.49 1.78 1.64
CA TYR A 98 -18.65 2.68 1.53
C TYR A 98 -18.71 3.41 0.20
N ASN A 99 -17.57 3.92 -0.29
CA ASN A 99 -17.52 4.74 -1.50
C ASN A 99 -17.46 3.92 -2.79
N THR A 100 -16.94 2.70 -2.75
CA THR A 100 -16.67 1.91 -3.97
C THR A 100 -17.35 0.56 -4.01
N GLY A 101 -17.86 0.07 -2.88
CA GLY A 101 -18.39 -1.28 -2.74
C GLY A 101 -17.31 -2.37 -2.70
N LEU A 102 -16.02 -1.99 -2.74
CA LEU A 102 -14.88 -2.93 -2.72
C LEU A 102 -14.53 -3.28 -1.28
N HIS A 103 -14.79 -4.52 -0.90
CA HIS A 103 -14.41 -5.09 0.39
C HIS A 103 -12.92 -5.46 0.41
N SER A 104 -12.30 -5.43 1.60
CA SER A 104 -10.95 -5.93 1.80
C SER A 104 -10.79 -6.66 3.13
N ASP A 105 -9.99 -7.73 3.11
CA ASP A 105 -9.72 -8.62 4.26
C ASP A 105 -8.48 -8.18 5.05
N ALA A 106 -7.62 -7.40 4.40
CA ALA A 106 -6.34 -6.94 4.94
C ALA A 106 -5.98 -5.56 4.40
N VAL A 107 -5.09 -4.88 5.11
CA VAL A 107 -4.52 -3.59 4.69
C VAL A 107 -3.01 -3.67 4.71
N VAL A 108 -2.39 -3.20 3.65
CA VAL A 108 -0.93 -2.99 3.55
C VAL A 108 -0.68 -1.52 3.23
N VAL A 109 0.17 -0.87 4.02
CA VAL A 109 0.59 0.51 3.77
C VAL A 109 2.09 0.53 3.52
N PHE A 110 2.52 1.26 2.52
CA PHE A 110 3.94 1.43 2.22
C PHE A 110 4.28 2.90 1.94
N THR A 111 5.51 3.26 2.22
CA THR A 111 6.09 4.58 1.92
C THR A 111 6.95 4.53 0.65
N PRO A 112 7.31 5.68 0.06
CA PRO A 112 8.26 5.73 -1.05
C PRO A 112 9.63 5.10 -0.71
N GLN A 113 10.08 5.21 0.55
CA GLN A 113 11.32 4.57 1.01
C GLN A 113 11.26 3.05 0.88
N ALA A 114 10.11 2.44 1.21
CA ALA A 114 9.93 1.01 1.05
C ALA A 114 9.99 0.60 -0.43
N VAL A 115 9.35 1.35 -1.32
CA VAL A 115 9.38 1.09 -2.78
C VAL A 115 10.81 1.21 -3.31
N ASP A 116 11.53 2.27 -2.94
CA ASP A 116 12.90 2.49 -3.38
C ASP A 116 13.85 1.38 -2.90
N ALA A 117 13.68 0.91 -1.65
CA ALA A 117 14.45 -0.20 -1.11
C ALA A 117 14.17 -1.52 -1.85
N MET A 118 12.91 -1.79 -2.17
CA MET A 118 12.53 -2.98 -2.96
C MET A 118 13.12 -2.92 -4.37
N ILE A 119 13.04 -1.80 -5.05
CA ILE A 119 13.62 -1.59 -6.39
C ILE A 119 15.14 -1.79 -6.35
N ALA A 120 15.83 -1.18 -5.37
CA ALA A 120 17.27 -1.31 -5.22
C ALA A 120 17.71 -2.75 -4.95
N SER A 121 16.94 -3.51 -4.16
CA SER A 121 17.26 -4.90 -3.80
C SER A 121 17.34 -5.84 -5.00
N VAL A 122 16.61 -5.54 -6.07
CA VAL A 122 16.58 -6.34 -7.31
C VAL A 122 17.44 -5.74 -8.44
N GLY A 123 18.23 -4.72 -8.14
CA GLY A 123 19.12 -4.05 -9.09
C GLY A 123 18.44 -3.09 -10.05
N GLY A 124 17.22 -2.68 -9.74
CA GLY A 124 16.36 -1.84 -10.56
C GLY A 124 15.25 -2.62 -11.26
N VAL A 125 14.27 -1.89 -11.75
CA VAL A 125 13.13 -2.44 -12.50
C VAL A 125 13.05 -1.79 -13.88
N TYR A 126 12.79 -2.60 -14.91
CA TYR A 126 12.60 -2.10 -16.26
C TYR A 126 11.12 -1.77 -16.49
N ILE A 127 10.87 -0.56 -17.00
CA ILE A 127 9.54 -0.08 -17.38
C ILE A 127 9.56 0.28 -18.85
N GLU A 128 8.64 -0.31 -19.62
CA GLU A 128 8.53 -0.05 -21.05
C GLU A 128 8.27 1.43 -21.31
N GLY A 129 8.99 2.01 -22.27
CA GLY A 129 8.91 3.44 -22.60
C GLY A 129 9.71 4.37 -21.69
N VAL A 130 10.18 3.90 -20.52
CA VAL A 130 10.96 4.69 -19.54
C VAL A 130 12.39 4.20 -19.43
N GLY A 131 12.60 2.87 -19.40
CA GLY A 131 13.91 2.24 -19.14
C GLY A 131 14.03 1.71 -17.72
N THR A 132 15.26 1.60 -17.22
CA THR A 132 15.54 1.05 -15.89
C THR A 132 15.42 2.11 -14.80
N VAL A 133 14.45 1.93 -13.89
CA VAL A 133 14.30 2.70 -12.65
C VAL A 133 15.07 1.99 -11.54
N LYS A 134 15.98 2.69 -10.88
CA LYS A 134 16.87 2.11 -9.84
C LYS A 134 16.53 2.56 -8.41
N GLY A 135 15.59 3.45 -8.26
CA GLY A 135 15.12 4.11 -7.05
C GLY A 135 14.46 5.43 -7.43
N ASN A 136 14.29 6.36 -6.48
CA ASN A 136 13.65 7.65 -6.71
C ASN A 136 12.24 7.52 -7.28
N SER A 137 11.43 6.64 -6.68
CA SER A 137 10.05 6.39 -7.11
C SER A 137 9.20 7.66 -7.16
N ILE A 138 9.44 8.62 -6.25
CA ILE A 138 8.76 9.92 -6.25
C ILE A 138 9.08 10.72 -7.53
N GLU A 139 10.36 10.76 -7.93
CA GLU A 139 10.77 11.47 -9.16
C GLU A 139 10.12 10.82 -10.38
N PHE A 140 10.18 9.49 -10.47
CA PHE A 140 9.50 8.74 -11.52
C PHE A 140 8.00 9.10 -11.58
N LEU A 141 7.29 9.12 -10.45
CA LEU A 141 5.86 9.46 -10.43
C LEU A 141 5.58 10.90 -10.89
N ARG A 142 6.46 11.85 -10.56
CA ARG A 142 6.36 13.25 -11.04
C ARG A 142 6.55 13.35 -12.55
N ASP A 143 7.54 12.65 -13.08
CA ASP A 143 7.84 12.66 -14.52
C ASP A 143 6.68 12.04 -15.30
N GLU A 144 6.14 10.93 -14.84
CA GLU A 144 4.97 10.29 -15.45
C GLU A 144 3.72 11.19 -15.41
N GLN A 145 3.49 11.92 -14.32
CA GLN A 145 2.41 12.90 -14.24
C GLN A 145 2.62 14.08 -15.20
N ALA A 146 3.86 14.54 -15.36
CA ALA A 146 4.18 15.59 -16.34
C ALA A 146 3.92 15.16 -17.79
N LEU A 147 4.02 13.86 -18.07
CA LEU A 147 3.68 13.25 -19.35
C LEU A 147 2.17 12.99 -19.53
N GLY A 148 1.35 13.29 -18.51
CA GLY A 148 -0.09 13.11 -18.53
C GLY A 148 -0.59 11.75 -18.06
N ASN A 149 0.28 10.89 -17.52
CA ASN A 149 -0.11 9.60 -16.95
C ASN A 149 -0.79 9.77 -15.58
N THR A 150 -1.72 8.89 -15.27
CA THR A 150 -2.34 8.89 -13.95
C THR A 150 -1.39 8.33 -12.90
N ARG A 151 -1.45 8.84 -11.66
CA ARG A 151 -0.63 8.32 -10.55
C ARG A 151 -0.85 6.83 -10.34
N GLY A 152 -2.10 6.35 -10.45
CA GLY A 152 -2.44 4.94 -10.31
C GLY A 152 -1.73 4.05 -11.33
N ALA A 153 -1.76 4.43 -12.62
CA ALA A 153 -1.07 3.70 -13.67
C ALA A 153 0.46 3.70 -13.47
N SER A 154 1.02 4.81 -13.02
CA SER A 154 2.46 4.94 -12.76
C SER A 154 2.91 4.09 -11.58
N VAL A 155 2.14 4.04 -10.48
CA VAL A 155 2.41 3.13 -9.35
C VAL A 155 2.30 1.67 -9.79
N GLU A 156 1.27 1.32 -10.55
CA GLU A 156 1.10 -0.04 -11.11
C GLU A 156 2.32 -0.46 -11.97
N SER A 157 2.87 0.48 -12.75
CA SER A 157 4.05 0.24 -13.58
C SER A 157 5.30 -0.10 -12.75
N LEU A 158 5.42 0.43 -11.53
CA LEU A 158 6.48 0.06 -10.58
C LEU A 158 6.20 -1.29 -9.90
N MET A 159 4.96 -1.55 -9.55
CA MET A 159 4.60 -2.76 -8.79
C MET A 159 4.66 -4.04 -9.63
N LYS A 160 4.29 -3.99 -10.90
CA LYS A 160 4.33 -5.16 -11.80
C LYS A 160 5.73 -5.82 -11.90
N PRO A 161 6.82 -5.08 -12.18
CA PRO A 161 8.15 -5.70 -12.24
C PRO A 161 8.65 -6.16 -10.88
N LEU A 162 8.24 -5.53 -9.76
CA LEU A 162 8.55 -6.03 -8.41
C LEU A 162 7.84 -7.36 -8.14
N TRP A 163 6.60 -7.50 -8.60
CA TRP A 163 5.90 -8.77 -8.53
C TRP A 163 6.55 -9.86 -9.39
N ALA A 164 7.03 -9.51 -10.58
CA ALA A 164 7.82 -10.44 -11.40
C ALA A 164 9.11 -10.86 -10.71
N ALA A 165 9.79 -9.94 -10.02
CA ALA A 165 10.98 -10.22 -9.23
C ALA A 165 10.70 -11.16 -8.04
N TYR A 166 9.54 -11.06 -7.41
CA TYR A 166 9.11 -12.01 -6.37
C TYR A 166 9.00 -13.45 -6.90
N LYS A 167 8.61 -13.62 -8.16
CA LYS A 167 8.51 -14.93 -8.81
C LYS A 167 9.85 -15.44 -9.38
N ASP A 168 10.86 -14.59 -9.49
CA ASP A 168 12.21 -14.96 -9.94
C ASP A 168 13.04 -15.50 -8.77
N PRO A 169 13.42 -16.80 -8.80
CA PRO A 169 14.21 -17.41 -7.72
C PRO A 169 15.53 -16.68 -7.41
N ASN A 170 16.13 -16.02 -8.41
CA ASN A 170 17.40 -15.30 -8.25
C ASN A 170 17.24 -13.93 -7.56
N LYS A 171 16.04 -13.36 -7.59
CA LYS A 171 15.73 -12.03 -7.04
C LYS A 171 14.89 -12.10 -5.77
N LYS A 172 14.11 -13.16 -5.62
CA LYS A 172 13.12 -13.32 -4.55
C LYS A 172 13.71 -13.08 -3.17
N MET A 173 14.84 -13.71 -2.83
CA MET A 173 15.39 -13.62 -1.49
C MET A 173 15.84 -12.18 -1.14
N ALA A 174 16.52 -11.50 -2.05
CA ALA A 174 16.93 -10.12 -1.85
C ALA A 174 15.72 -9.17 -1.68
N LEU A 175 14.68 -9.37 -2.49
CA LEU A 175 13.44 -8.63 -2.37
C LEU A 175 12.75 -8.87 -1.02
N MET A 176 12.67 -10.14 -0.58
CA MET A 176 12.03 -10.48 0.69
C MET A 176 12.79 -9.91 1.89
N GLN A 177 14.12 -9.92 1.86
CA GLN A 177 14.94 -9.29 2.89
C GLN A 177 14.71 -7.77 2.94
N ALA A 178 14.59 -7.11 1.79
CA ALA A 178 14.25 -5.69 1.74
C ALA A 178 12.86 -5.42 2.33
N VAL A 179 11.85 -6.22 1.98
CA VAL A 179 10.50 -6.12 2.55
C VAL A 179 10.52 -6.27 4.06
N ALA A 180 11.22 -7.29 4.59
CA ALA A 180 11.34 -7.51 6.03
C ALA A 180 12.01 -6.33 6.74
N THR A 181 13.10 -5.81 6.17
CA THR A 181 13.80 -4.63 6.71
C THR A 181 12.86 -3.42 6.77
N GLN A 182 12.16 -3.14 5.67
CA GLN A 182 11.25 -2.00 5.59
C GLN A 182 10.05 -2.15 6.53
N TYR A 183 9.56 -3.36 6.74
CA TYR A 183 8.55 -3.64 7.74
C TYR A 183 9.05 -3.35 9.17
N LEU A 184 10.26 -3.80 9.52
CA LEU A 184 10.86 -3.55 10.83
C LEU A 184 11.18 -2.07 11.07
N GLU A 185 11.50 -1.33 10.02
CA GLU A 185 11.72 0.12 10.06
C GLU A 185 10.43 0.94 10.08
N GLY A 186 9.27 0.31 9.93
CA GLY A 186 7.96 0.98 9.92
C GLY A 186 7.58 1.65 8.62
N ASN A 187 8.31 1.38 7.53
CA ASN A 187 7.99 1.87 6.17
C ASN A 187 6.99 0.98 5.44
N ILE A 188 6.73 -0.21 5.96
CA ILE A 188 5.63 -1.09 5.56
C ILE A 188 4.84 -1.45 6.81
N VAL A 189 3.52 -1.37 6.71
CA VAL A 189 2.58 -1.74 7.78
C VAL A 189 1.60 -2.75 7.21
N VAL A 190 1.29 -3.79 7.97
CA VAL A 190 0.34 -4.84 7.59
C VAL A 190 -0.67 -5.04 8.71
N GLU A 191 -1.95 -5.01 8.37
CA GLU A 191 -3.04 -5.32 9.29
C GLU A 191 -4.01 -6.35 8.67
N PRO A 192 -4.34 -7.44 9.37
CA PRO A 192 -3.77 -7.85 10.67
C PRO A 192 -2.27 -8.20 10.59
N ARG A 193 -1.53 -7.94 11.66
CA ARG A 193 -0.07 -8.16 11.72
C ARG A 193 0.35 -9.60 11.47
N GLU A 194 -0.49 -10.54 11.85
CA GLU A 194 -0.28 -11.99 11.66
C GLU A 194 -0.06 -12.36 10.20
N LEU A 195 -0.63 -11.60 9.26
CA LEU A 195 -0.45 -11.83 7.83
C LEU A 195 1.00 -11.63 7.40
N PHE A 196 1.69 -10.64 7.97
CA PHE A 196 3.12 -10.46 7.70
C PHE A 196 3.94 -11.64 8.24
N VAL A 197 3.64 -12.11 9.44
CA VAL A 197 4.32 -13.27 10.04
C VAL A 197 4.11 -14.53 9.17
N GLN A 198 2.89 -14.79 8.72
CA GLN A 198 2.59 -15.90 7.81
C GLN A 198 3.36 -15.78 6.49
N PHE A 199 3.38 -14.59 5.90
CA PHE A 199 4.13 -14.29 4.69
C PHE A 199 5.63 -14.49 4.87
N ALA A 200 6.21 -13.99 5.96
CA ALA A 200 7.61 -14.14 6.29
C ALA A 200 8.00 -15.62 6.43
N LEU A 201 7.24 -16.39 7.21
CA LEU A 201 7.46 -17.83 7.37
C LEU A 201 7.35 -18.60 6.05
N ALA A 202 6.37 -18.27 5.22
CA ALA A 202 6.18 -18.91 3.90
C ALA A 202 7.33 -18.62 2.94
N ASN A 203 8.07 -17.55 3.14
CA ASN A 203 9.19 -17.13 2.29
C ASN A 203 10.57 -17.34 2.94
N GLY A 204 10.64 -17.89 4.14
CA GLY A 204 11.89 -18.22 4.84
C GLY A 204 12.65 -17.00 5.36
N ILE A 205 11.95 -15.95 5.75
CA ILE A 205 12.50 -14.71 6.33
C ILE A 205 11.94 -14.45 7.72
#